data_d902a25c823fba68216b85237044f719
#
_entry.id   d902a25c823fba68216b85237044f719
#
_cell.length_a   1.000
_cell.length_b   1.000
_cell.length_c   1.000
_cell.angle_alpha   90.00
_cell.angle_beta   90.00
_cell.angle_gamma   90.00
#
_symmetry.space_group_name_H-M   'P 1'
#
loop_
_entity.id
_entity.type
_entity.pdbx_description
1 polymer ?
#
loop_
_entity_poly.entity_id
_entity_poly.type
_entity_poly.pdbx_seq_one_letter_code
_entity_poly.pdbx_strand_id
1 'polypeptide(L)'
;MLNEFVFNQPVKSEWIDYNKHMQDAYYGLAFSYAVDHFQDCVGFDERYRTQSGCTIYVLEDHKFYLNEVKQGSELVIRTSLVDADKKKFILHSEMSVQDTLVATSEMLQAHINTNPKPKVTEMPLEIYELFNKLLEQTNKVVYRRRRKLFLKD
;
A
#
# COMPACT_ATOMS: atom_id res chain seq x y z
N MET A 1 0.65 -9.05 16.60
CA MET A 1 0.20 -8.13 15.54
C MET A 1 -0.35 -8.97 14.39
N LEU A 2 -1.55 -8.69 13.94
CA LEU A 2 -2.17 -9.36 12.78
C LEU A 2 -1.63 -8.74 11.48
N ASN A 3 -1.54 -9.55 10.43
CA ASN A 3 -1.13 -9.06 9.10
C ASN A 3 -2.32 -8.44 8.34
N GLU A 4 -2.98 -7.50 8.97
CA GLU A 4 -4.04 -6.69 8.39
C GLU A 4 -4.02 -5.30 9.04
N PHE A 5 -3.76 -4.28 8.24
CA PHE A 5 -3.65 -2.89 8.68
C PHE A 5 -4.78 -2.09 8.06
N VAL A 6 -5.68 -1.60 8.90
CA VAL A 6 -6.91 -0.92 8.45
C VAL A 6 -6.73 0.58 8.53
N PHE A 7 -6.98 1.26 7.42
CA PHE A 7 -6.96 2.71 7.31
C PHE A 7 -8.29 3.20 6.76
N ASN A 8 -8.86 4.23 7.39
CA ASN A 8 -10.12 4.83 6.98
C ASN A 8 -9.87 6.24 6.41
N GLN A 9 -10.51 6.55 5.29
CA GLN A 9 -10.36 7.83 4.61
C GLN A 9 -11.71 8.31 4.07
N PRO A 10 -12.24 9.43 4.61
CA PRO A 10 -13.40 10.08 4.01
C PRO A 10 -13.07 10.60 2.61
N VAL A 11 -13.99 10.42 1.67
CA VAL A 11 -13.85 10.97 0.32
C VAL A 11 -14.11 12.47 0.38
N LYS A 12 -13.10 13.26 0.01
CA LYS A 12 -13.18 14.72 0.00
C LYS A 12 -13.93 15.21 -1.23
N SER A 13 -14.65 16.32 -1.11
CA SER A 13 -15.41 16.91 -2.22
C SER A 13 -14.54 17.29 -3.41
N GLU A 14 -13.30 17.75 -3.16
CA GLU A 14 -12.33 18.09 -4.20
C GLU A 14 -11.77 16.88 -4.97
N TRP A 15 -12.06 15.64 -4.49
CA TRP A 15 -11.67 14.41 -5.18
C TRP A 15 -12.67 13.96 -6.24
N ILE A 16 -13.84 14.60 -6.28
CA ILE A 16 -14.93 14.28 -7.20
C ILE A 16 -14.74 15.04 -8.52
N ASP A 17 -14.74 14.31 -9.62
CA ASP A 17 -14.59 14.86 -10.96
C ASP A 17 -15.92 15.24 -11.60
N TYR A 18 -15.86 15.65 -12.86
CA TYR A 18 -17.04 16.06 -13.64
C TYR A 18 -18.05 14.91 -13.89
N ASN A 19 -17.62 13.64 -13.74
CA ASN A 19 -18.49 12.45 -13.81
C ASN A 19 -19.25 12.18 -12.50
N LYS A 20 -19.08 13.00 -11.48
CA LYS A 20 -19.65 12.83 -10.13
C LYS A 20 -19.08 11.63 -9.36
N HIS A 21 -17.91 11.14 -9.75
CA HIS A 21 -17.20 10.05 -9.08
C HIS A 21 -15.81 10.48 -8.66
N MET A 22 -15.23 9.74 -7.70
CA MET A 22 -13.84 9.98 -7.30
C MET A 22 -12.91 9.75 -8.48
N GLN A 23 -12.10 10.77 -8.81
CA GLN A 23 -11.13 10.70 -9.87
C GLN A 23 -10.06 9.64 -9.59
N ASP A 24 -9.59 8.96 -10.62
CA ASP A 24 -8.65 7.83 -10.54
C ASP A 24 -7.36 8.14 -9.74
N ALA A 25 -6.82 9.35 -9.87
CA ALA A 25 -5.62 9.77 -9.14
C ALA A 25 -5.79 9.71 -7.60
N TYR A 26 -6.99 9.94 -7.09
CA TYR A 26 -7.26 9.95 -5.65
C TYR A 26 -7.35 8.56 -5.03
N TYR A 27 -7.66 7.51 -5.82
CA TYR A 27 -7.47 6.13 -5.38
C TYR A 27 -6.00 5.89 -5.04
N GLY A 28 -5.09 6.34 -5.89
CA GLY A 28 -3.65 6.26 -5.66
C GLY A 28 -3.21 6.99 -4.40
N LEU A 29 -3.72 8.20 -4.18
CA LEU A 29 -3.42 8.99 -2.98
C LEU A 29 -3.93 8.29 -1.71
N ALA A 30 -5.16 7.77 -1.72
CA ALA A 30 -5.73 7.06 -0.57
C ALA A 30 -4.94 5.77 -0.27
N PHE A 31 -4.54 5.00 -1.29
CA PHE A 31 -3.65 3.86 -1.09
C PHE A 31 -2.29 4.27 -0.52
N SER A 32 -1.72 5.39 -0.96
CA SER A 32 -0.47 5.91 -0.41
C SER A 32 -0.59 6.20 1.09
N TYR A 33 -1.67 6.83 1.52
CA TYR A 33 -1.92 7.08 2.95
C TYR A 33 -2.07 5.78 3.75
N ALA A 34 -2.73 4.77 3.19
CA ALA A 34 -2.86 3.47 3.84
C ALA A 34 -1.50 2.74 3.97
N VAL A 35 -0.63 2.90 2.98
CA VAL A 35 0.75 2.39 3.01
C VAL A 35 1.60 3.13 4.04
N ASP A 36 1.47 4.45 4.16
CA ASP A 36 2.13 5.22 5.21
C ASP A 36 1.69 4.74 6.61
N HIS A 37 0.39 4.49 6.78
CA HIS A 37 -0.13 3.91 8.02
C HIS A 37 0.49 2.53 8.32
N PHE A 38 0.60 1.65 7.32
CA PHE A 38 1.31 0.37 7.47
C PHE A 38 2.76 0.60 7.92
N GLN A 39 3.48 1.48 7.26
CA GLN A 39 4.88 1.79 7.55
C GLN A 39 5.05 2.27 9.00
N ASP A 40 4.18 3.17 9.46
CA ASP A 40 4.18 3.66 10.84
C ASP A 40 3.95 2.51 11.85
N CYS A 41 3.00 1.62 11.55
CA CYS A 41 2.69 0.47 12.42
C CYS A 41 3.83 -0.55 12.56
N VAL A 42 4.65 -0.72 11.53
CA VAL A 42 5.75 -1.70 11.53
C VAL A 42 7.10 -1.11 11.93
N GLY A 43 7.16 0.20 12.21
CA GLY A 43 8.35 0.87 12.72
C GLY A 43 9.15 1.66 11.69
N PHE A 44 8.62 1.87 10.47
CA PHE A 44 9.18 2.79 9.47
C PHE A 44 8.57 4.20 9.59
N ASP A 45 8.37 4.66 10.80
CA ASP A 45 7.78 5.94 11.14
C ASP A 45 8.73 7.14 10.92
N GLU A 46 8.27 8.35 11.22
CA GLU A 46 9.06 9.56 11.11
C GLU A 46 10.32 9.52 12.00
N ARG A 47 10.20 8.98 13.21
CA ARG A 47 11.34 8.84 14.12
C ARG A 47 12.42 7.94 13.51
N TYR A 48 12.03 6.80 12.94
CA TYR A 48 12.93 5.91 12.24
C TYR A 48 13.67 6.64 11.10
N ARG A 49 12.94 7.34 10.25
CA ARG A 49 13.52 8.09 9.12
C ARG A 49 14.51 9.15 9.58
N THR A 50 14.17 9.90 10.61
CA THR A 50 15.02 10.97 11.16
C THR A 50 16.30 10.43 11.78
N GLN A 51 16.22 9.31 12.51
CA GLN A 51 17.37 8.73 13.23
C GLN A 51 18.29 7.92 12.34
N SER A 52 17.75 7.18 11.38
CA SER A 52 18.53 6.26 10.54
C SER A 52 19.02 6.87 9.23
N GLY A 53 18.39 7.91 8.73
CA GLY A 53 18.58 8.39 7.37
C GLY A 53 18.09 7.42 6.30
N CYS A 54 17.27 6.43 6.70
CA CYS A 54 16.65 5.47 5.80
C CYS A 54 15.17 5.77 5.59
N THR A 55 14.64 5.31 4.47
CA THR A 55 13.24 5.49 4.09
C THR A 55 12.77 4.36 3.19
N ILE A 56 11.51 4.42 2.77
CA ILE A 56 10.92 3.45 1.85
C ILE A 56 10.59 4.14 0.53
N TYR A 57 11.00 3.53 -0.60
CA TYR A 57 10.61 3.95 -1.93
C TYR A 57 9.68 2.94 -2.58
N VAL A 58 8.65 3.43 -3.26
CA VAL A 58 7.83 2.60 -4.15
C VAL A 58 8.60 2.39 -5.45
N LEU A 59 8.76 1.14 -5.86
CA LEU A 59 9.43 0.77 -7.11
C LEU A 59 8.43 0.40 -8.21
N GLU A 60 7.28 -0.16 -7.82
CA GLU A 60 6.29 -0.68 -8.74
C GLU A 60 4.93 -0.69 -8.06
N ASP A 61 3.89 -0.34 -8.81
CA ASP A 61 2.53 -0.24 -8.31
C ASP A 61 1.55 -0.67 -9.39
N HIS A 62 0.66 -1.61 -9.05
CA HIS A 62 -0.38 -2.14 -9.92
C HIS A 62 -1.74 -1.95 -9.27
N LYS A 63 -2.60 -1.17 -9.92
CA LYS A 63 -3.96 -0.91 -9.45
C LYS A 63 -5.01 -1.51 -10.36
N PHE A 64 -6.07 -1.99 -9.74
CA PHE A 64 -7.31 -2.37 -10.42
C PHE A 64 -8.45 -1.52 -9.88
N TYR A 65 -9.18 -0.87 -10.78
CA TYR A 65 -10.36 -0.08 -10.49
C TYR A 65 -11.59 -0.93 -10.81
N LEU A 66 -12.40 -1.23 -9.80
CA LEU A 66 -13.45 -2.24 -9.89
C LEU A 66 -14.85 -1.64 -9.84
N ASN A 67 -15.02 -0.60 -9.01
CA ASN A 67 -16.29 0.09 -8.84
C ASN A 67 -16.05 1.59 -8.62
N GLU A 68 -17.07 2.37 -8.97
CA GLU A 68 -17.09 3.81 -8.75
C GLU A 68 -17.20 4.16 -7.26
N VAL A 69 -16.65 5.30 -6.89
CA VAL A 69 -16.78 5.87 -5.54
C VAL A 69 -17.42 7.24 -5.66
N LYS A 70 -18.46 7.49 -4.86
CA LYS A 70 -19.23 8.73 -4.86
C LYS A 70 -18.81 9.65 -3.72
N GLN A 71 -19.14 10.93 -3.87
CA GLN A 71 -18.99 11.90 -2.79
C GLN A 71 -19.72 11.43 -1.52
N GLY A 72 -19.14 11.71 -0.36
CA GLY A 72 -19.69 11.33 0.94
C GLY A 72 -19.41 9.88 1.35
N SER A 73 -18.71 9.10 0.50
CA SER A 73 -18.29 7.75 0.85
C SER A 73 -17.16 7.77 1.89
N GLU A 74 -17.09 6.70 2.68
CA GLU A 74 -15.98 6.39 3.57
C GLU A 74 -15.20 5.23 2.97
N LEU A 75 -13.91 5.44 2.67
CA LEU A 75 -13.01 4.40 2.20
C LEU A 75 -12.48 3.62 3.39
N VAL A 76 -12.58 2.30 3.34
CA VAL A 76 -11.90 1.38 4.26
C VAL A 76 -10.84 0.64 3.47
N ILE A 77 -9.57 0.86 3.81
CA ILE A 77 -8.44 0.25 3.11
C ILE A 77 -7.75 -0.73 4.04
N ARG A 78 -7.67 -2.00 3.61
CA ARG A 78 -6.99 -3.07 4.33
C ARG A 78 -5.70 -3.42 3.60
N THR A 79 -4.58 -3.21 4.25
CA THR A 79 -3.24 -3.48 3.72
C THR A 79 -2.64 -4.69 4.43
N SER A 80 -2.07 -5.61 3.65
CA SER A 80 -1.38 -6.79 4.15
C SER A 80 0.00 -6.91 3.51
N LEU A 81 0.96 -7.36 4.29
CA LEU A 81 2.27 -7.77 3.79
C LEU A 81 2.13 -9.14 3.11
N VAL A 82 2.74 -9.29 1.96
CA VAL A 82 2.51 -10.45 1.10
C VAL A 82 3.75 -11.23 0.77
N ASP A 83 4.86 -10.53 0.68
CA ASP A 83 6.18 -11.10 0.47
C ASP A 83 7.23 -10.12 0.97
N ALA A 84 8.38 -10.63 1.37
CA ALA A 84 9.50 -9.80 1.79
C ALA A 84 10.83 -10.56 1.68
N ASP A 85 11.86 -9.84 1.28
CA ASP A 85 13.24 -10.20 1.53
C ASP A 85 13.89 -9.18 2.50
N LYS A 86 15.19 -9.24 2.69
CA LYS A 86 15.89 -8.33 3.62
C LYS A 86 15.87 -6.86 3.19
N LYS A 87 15.54 -6.56 1.94
CA LYS A 87 15.67 -5.21 1.35
C LYS A 87 14.38 -4.67 0.75
N LYS A 88 13.46 -5.57 0.38
CA LYS A 88 12.24 -5.24 -0.35
C LYS A 88 11.05 -5.99 0.22
N PHE A 89 9.87 -5.47 -0.01
CA PHE A 89 8.63 -6.12 0.40
C PHE A 89 7.47 -5.74 -0.53
N ILE A 90 6.48 -6.59 -0.57
CA ILE A 90 5.27 -6.40 -1.37
C ILE A 90 4.08 -6.26 -0.44
N LEU A 91 3.30 -5.20 -0.67
CA LEU A 91 2.03 -4.96 -0.01
C LEU A 91 0.89 -5.19 -0.98
N HIS A 92 -0.19 -5.77 -0.48
CA HIS A 92 -1.49 -5.82 -1.13
C HIS A 92 -2.49 -5.03 -0.32
N SER A 93 -3.23 -4.15 -0.98
CA SER A 93 -4.25 -3.32 -0.35
C SER A 93 -5.59 -3.48 -1.06
N GLU A 94 -6.65 -3.63 -0.29
CA GLU A 94 -8.03 -3.66 -0.75
C GLU A 94 -8.79 -2.43 -0.24
N MET A 95 -9.41 -1.69 -1.14
CA MET A 95 -10.22 -0.52 -0.83
C MET A 95 -11.69 -0.87 -0.99
N SER A 96 -12.49 -0.63 0.03
CA SER A 96 -13.93 -0.91 0.06
C SER A 96 -14.73 0.30 0.51
N VAL A 97 -15.98 0.36 0.06
CA VAL A 97 -17.03 1.27 0.54
C VAL A 97 -18.22 0.42 0.93
N GLN A 98 -18.66 0.47 2.20
CA GLN A 98 -19.78 -0.35 2.69
C GLN A 98 -19.68 -1.82 2.27
N ASP A 99 -18.55 -2.45 2.53
CA ASP A 99 -18.23 -3.85 2.18
C ASP A 99 -18.17 -4.18 0.68
N THR A 100 -18.35 -3.20 -0.21
CA THR A 100 -18.15 -3.35 -1.64
C THR A 100 -16.71 -3.03 -2.00
N LEU A 101 -15.98 -3.99 -2.58
CA LEU A 101 -14.61 -3.79 -3.07
C LEU A 101 -14.63 -2.83 -4.27
N VAL A 102 -13.93 -1.71 -4.15
CA VAL A 102 -13.91 -0.67 -5.19
C VAL A 102 -12.57 -0.60 -5.94
N ALA A 103 -11.47 -0.96 -5.31
CA ALA A 103 -10.16 -1.01 -5.96
C ALA A 103 -9.20 -1.91 -5.18
N THR A 104 -8.13 -2.34 -5.85
CA THR A 104 -6.99 -3.02 -5.22
C THR A 104 -5.68 -2.39 -5.68
N SER A 105 -4.65 -2.47 -4.84
CA SER A 105 -3.29 -2.05 -5.17
C SER A 105 -2.29 -3.11 -4.71
N GLU A 106 -1.30 -3.39 -5.54
CA GLU A 106 -0.14 -4.22 -5.21
C GLU A 106 1.11 -3.37 -5.41
N MET A 107 1.88 -3.17 -4.36
CA MET A 107 3.07 -2.30 -4.37
C MET A 107 4.32 -3.06 -3.98
N LEU A 108 5.35 -3.01 -4.83
CA LEU A 108 6.72 -3.38 -4.49
C LEU A 108 7.43 -2.17 -3.89
N GLN A 109 7.97 -2.33 -2.70
CA GLN A 109 8.68 -1.29 -1.97
C GLN A 109 10.10 -1.74 -1.63
N ALA A 110 11.01 -0.77 -1.49
CA ALA A 110 12.40 -0.99 -1.13
C ALA A 110 12.83 -0.11 0.03
N HIS A 111 13.60 -0.70 0.93
CA HIS A 111 14.28 0.01 2.00
C HIS A 111 15.53 0.70 1.46
N ILE A 112 15.63 2.01 1.65
CA ILE A 112 16.63 2.89 1.05
C ILE A 112 17.41 3.62 2.15
N ASN A 113 18.72 3.55 2.09
CA ASN A 113 19.59 4.52 2.79
C ASN A 113 19.79 5.73 1.85
N THR A 114 19.48 6.93 2.34
CA THR A 114 19.53 8.15 1.54
C THR A 114 20.93 8.81 1.52
N ASN A 115 21.88 8.38 2.34
CA ASN A 115 23.19 9.02 2.53
C ASN A 115 24.34 8.14 2.02
N PRO A 116 25.30 8.71 1.27
CA PRO A 116 25.32 10.06 0.64
C PRO A 116 24.47 10.14 -0.61
N LYS A 117 24.01 9.00 -1.14
CA LYS A 117 23.09 8.87 -2.30
C LYS A 117 22.11 7.74 -2.03
N PRO A 118 20.87 7.83 -2.52
CA PRO A 118 19.89 6.78 -2.37
C PRO A 118 20.41 5.42 -2.84
N LYS A 119 20.36 4.43 -1.95
CA LYS A 119 20.80 3.07 -2.21
C LYS A 119 19.92 2.08 -1.47
N VAL A 120 19.51 1.02 -2.17
CA VAL A 120 18.80 -0.11 -1.55
C VAL A 120 19.71 -0.76 -0.52
N THR A 121 19.20 -0.92 0.70
CA THR A 121 19.95 -1.48 1.85
C THR A 121 19.07 -2.40 2.69
N GLU A 122 19.68 -3.25 3.49
CA GLU A 122 18.94 -4.16 4.35
C GLU A 122 18.14 -3.40 5.42
N MET A 123 16.95 -3.88 5.69
CA MET A 123 16.11 -3.41 6.80
C MET A 123 16.74 -3.81 8.15
N PRO A 124 16.44 -3.10 9.25
CA PRO A 124 16.76 -3.57 10.58
C PRO A 124 16.27 -4.99 10.80
N LEU A 125 17.11 -5.82 11.46
CA LEU A 125 16.78 -7.22 11.69
C LEU A 125 15.44 -7.40 12.41
N GLU A 126 15.16 -6.58 13.38
CA GLU A 126 13.90 -6.60 14.15
C GLU A 126 12.65 -6.38 13.29
N ILE A 127 12.74 -5.50 12.27
CA ILE A 127 11.63 -5.28 11.33
C ILE A 127 11.52 -6.47 10.37
N TYR A 128 12.63 -7.00 9.88
CA TYR A 128 12.62 -8.19 9.04
C TYR A 128 12.06 -9.41 9.76
N GLU A 129 12.39 -9.61 11.04
CA GLU A 129 11.81 -10.68 11.87
C GLU A 129 10.30 -10.47 12.10
N LEU A 130 9.87 -9.21 12.30
CA LEU A 130 8.45 -8.88 12.35
C LEU A 130 7.74 -9.24 11.04
N PHE A 131 8.35 -8.92 9.89
CA PHE A 131 7.81 -9.27 8.58
C PHE A 131 7.65 -10.78 8.40
N ASN A 132 8.64 -11.57 8.82
CA ASN A 132 8.52 -13.03 8.77
C ASN A 132 7.33 -13.55 9.62
N LYS A 133 7.13 -12.98 10.81
CA LYS A 133 5.98 -13.33 11.67
C LYS A 133 4.64 -12.93 11.05
N LEU A 134 4.57 -11.78 10.37
CA LEU A 134 3.37 -11.36 9.65
C LEU A 134 3.07 -12.31 8.48
N LEU A 135 4.08 -12.71 7.73
CA LEU A 135 3.93 -13.62 6.60
C LEU A 135 3.45 -15.02 7.02
N GLU A 136 3.83 -15.51 8.19
CA GLU A 136 3.33 -16.78 8.75
C GLU A 136 1.81 -16.77 8.99
N GLN A 137 1.22 -15.58 9.21
CA GLN A 137 -0.20 -15.39 9.45
C GLN A 137 -1.00 -15.16 8.17
N THR A 138 -0.32 -15.05 7.04
CA THR A 138 -0.96 -14.72 5.76
C THR A 138 -1.76 -15.91 5.26
N ASN A 139 -3.04 -15.96 5.54
CA ASN A 139 -3.99 -16.77 4.79
C ASN A 139 -3.95 -16.27 3.35
N LYS A 140 -3.70 -17.16 2.41
CA LYS A 140 -3.55 -16.94 0.96
C LYS A 140 -4.32 -15.72 0.47
N VAL A 141 -3.65 -14.57 0.40
CA VAL A 141 -4.21 -13.41 -0.30
C VAL A 141 -4.35 -13.81 -1.76
N VAL A 142 -5.58 -13.79 -2.26
CA VAL A 142 -5.85 -14.10 -3.65
C VAL A 142 -5.47 -12.89 -4.48
N TYR A 143 -4.25 -12.91 -5.02
CA TYR A 143 -3.80 -11.86 -5.93
C TYR A 143 -4.55 -11.89 -7.24
N ARG A 144 -4.92 -10.71 -7.73
CA ARG A 144 -5.24 -10.58 -9.14
C ARG A 144 -3.93 -10.69 -9.92
N ARG A 145 -3.83 -11.69 -10.82
CA ARG A 145 -2.66 -11.85 -11.68
C ARG A 145 -2.49 -10.59 -12.52
N ARG A 146 -1.26 -10.10 -12.61
CA ARG A 146 -0.87 -9.13 -13.63
C ARG A 146 -1.26 -9.69 -14.99
N ARG A 147 -2.01 -8.91 -15.76
CA ARG A 147 -2.17 -9.20 -17.17
C ARG A 147 -1.42 -8.16 -17.98
N LYS A 148 -0.86 -8.59 -19.09
CA LYS A 148 -0.32 -7.65 -20.08
C LYS A 148 -1.46 -6.76 -20.59
N LEU A 149 -1.20 -5.45 -20.67
CA LEU A 149 -2.10 -4.53 -21.32
C LEU A 149 -1.99 -4.71 -22.82
N PHE A 150 -2.96 -5.38 -23.43
CA PHE A 150 -3.10 -5.48 -24.89
C PHE A 150 -4.59 -5.57 -25.25
N LEU A 151 -4.90 -5.03 -26.38
CA LEU A 151 -6.22 -5.19 -26.98
C LEU A 151 -6.14 -6.42 -27.88
N LYS A 152 -7.20 -7.24 -27.88
CA LYS A 152 -7.37 -8.26 -28.93
C LYS A 152 -7.88 -7.56 -30.17
N ASP A 153 -7.32 -7.90 -31.30
CA ASP A 153 -7.88 -7.59 -32.62
C ASP A 153 -9.23 -8.30 -32.80
#